data_6051b67e0c4ed45e51dd4c9a2f9ba41e
#
_entry.id   6051b67e0c4ed45e51dd4c9a2f9ba41e
#
_cell.length_a   1.000
_cell.length_b   1.000
_cell.length_c   1.000
_cell.angle_alpha   90.00
_cell.angle_beta   90.00
_cell.angle_gamma   90.00
#
_symmetry.space_group_name_H-M   'P 1'
#
loop_
_entity.id
_entity.type
_entity.pdbx_description
1 polymer ?
#
loop_
_entity_poly.entity_id
_entity_poly.type
_entity_poly.pdbx_seq_one_letter_code
_entity_poly.pdbx_strand_id
1 'polypeptide(L)'
;SLSNFSLKGNIDFTKFFEPRYKLNANGKNIFFRSLNQDIESFVDLNVDVFGKDTIDIAGTITARNGAIYKEFKNSESIRSSNSSDRVITNYNIRFPIEDSFSIRNSQIDARISGELGISKLYQDEWNYSGEIEFIQGEIYYYLGDVFEDLKGTMIFDGQGFNPFLDLTASTQIGEAEIILGVFGPFNNPEWRFESDKGYSESDILQLLTFNTRVAEEGFSTEGLGTQAQTILGAYLERQLEKNFIKSTGLKSSGIIQDVQISGASELINPNQGDEFSINARLNQNFSLSYKRSFSLE
;
A
#
# COMPACT_ATOMS: atom_id res chain seq x y z
N SER A 1 -17.57 -17.51 13.70
CA SER A 1 -19.00 -17.52 13.30
C SER A 1 -19.14 -18.26 11.98
N LEU A 2 -20.29 -18.94 11.79
CA LEU A 2 -20.58 -19.60 10.51
C LEU A 2 -20.85 -18.52 9.45
N SER A 3 -20.26 -18.67 8.25
CA SER A 3 -20.59 -17.84 7.10
C SER A 3 -22.00 -18.16 6.61
N ASN A 4 -22.76 -17.12 6.32
CA ASN A 4 -24.14 -17.26 5.83
C ASN A 4 -24.34 -16.32 4.65
N PHE A 5 -24.80 -16.85 3.53
CA PHE A 5 -25.09 -16.08 2.32
C PHE A 5 -26.49 -16.41 1.82
N SER A 6 -27.25 -15.41 1.46
CA SER A 6 -28.56 -15.56 0.81
C SER A 6 -28.71 -14.58 -0.36
N LEU A 7 -29.22 -15.08 -1.46
CA LEU A 7 -29.64 -14.29 -2.61
C LEU A 7 -31.14 -14.45 -2.77
N LYS A 8 -31.89 -13.36 -2.73
CA LYS A 8 -33.36 -13.34 -2.85
C LYS A 8 -33.77 -12.35 -3.91
N GLY A 9 -34.91 -12.58 -4.54
CA GLY A 9 -35.48 -11.66 -5.49
C GLY A 9 -36.15 -12.34 -6.66
N ASN A 10 -36.39 -11.58 -7.70
CA ASN A 10 -36.97 -12.06 -8.93
C ASN A 10 -36.33 -11.42 -10.15
N ILE A 11 -36.39 -12.14 -11.24
CA ILE A 11 -36.04 -11.65 -12.59
C ILE A 11 -37.27 -11.81 -13.43
N ASP A 12 -37.82 -10.71 -13.93
CA ASP A 12 -38.99 -10.71 -14.78
C ASP A 12 -38.56 -10.73 -16.26
N PHE A 13 -38.89 -11.79 -16.95
CA PHE A 13 -38.64 -12.04 -18.38
C PHE A 13 -39.87 -11.79 -19.25
N THR A 14 -40.87 -11.04 -18.81
CA THR A 14 -42.08 -10.73 -19.61
C THR A 14 -41.68 -10.20 -20.98
N LYS A 15 -40.56 -9.50 -21.07
CA LYS A 15 -39.84 -9.19 -22.30
C LYS A 15 -38.49 -9.87 -22.26
N PHE A 16 -38.29 -10.93 -23.01
CA PHE A 16 -37.13 -11.81 -22.98
C PHE A 16 -35.79 -11.08 -23.18
N PHE A 17 -35.74 -10.07 -24.04
CA PHE A 17 -34.54 -9.29 -24.32
C PHE A 17 -34.37 -8.06 -23.42
N GLU A 18 -35.29 -7.81 -22.49
CA GLU A 18 -35.30 -6.66 -21.57
C GLU A 18 -35.72 -7.13 -20.18
N PRO A 19 -34.95 -8.02 -19.55
CA PRO A 19 -35.31 -8.52 -18.22
C PRO A 19 -35.23 -7.41 -17.15
N ARG A 20 -36.15 -7.48 -16.17
CA ARG A 20 -36.10 -6.62 -14.99
C ARG A 20 -35.52 -7.38 -13.83
N TYR A 21 -34.58 -6.78 -13.16
CA TYR A 21 -33.90 -7.36 -12.00
C TYR A 21 -34.41 -6.72 -10.72
N LYS A 22 -34.66 -7.53 -9.69
CA LYS A 22 -34.87 -7.09 -8.32
C LYS A 22 -34.31 -8.18 -7.40
N LEU A 23 -33.03 -8.04 -7.08
CA LEU A 23 -32.26 -9.01 -6.30
C LEU A 23 -31.70 -8.33 -5.06
N ASN A 24 -31.68 -9.05 -3.95
CA ASN A 24 -31.00 -8.68 -2.73
C ASN A 24 -30.00 -9.77 -2.36
N ALA A 25 -28.75 -9.42 -2.23
CA ALA A 25 -27.69 -10.28 -1.70
C ALA A 25 -27.40 -9.88 -0.26
N ASN A 26 -27.57 -10.81 0.67
CA ASN A 26 -27.26 -10.61 2.07
C ASN A 26 -26.30 -11.70 2.55
N GLY A 27 -25.25 -11.31 3.25
CA GLY A 27 -24.26 -12.25 3.73
C GLY A 27 -23.58 -11.77 5.00
N LYS A 28 -23.15 -12.71 5.84
CA LYS A 28 -22.36 -12.44 7.03
C LYS A 28 -21.12 -13.31 7.06
N ASN A 29 -20.02 -12.68 7.44
CA ASN A 29 -18.72 -13.34 7.58
C ASN A 29 -18.30 -14.09 6.30
N ILE A 30 -18.48 -13.47 5.15
CA ILE A 30 -18.10 -14.02 3.84
C ILE A 30 -16.64 -13.72 3.60
N PHE A 31 -15.84 -14.74 3.30
CA PHE A 31 -14.47 -14.52 2.87
C PHE A 31 -14.45 -14.02 1.44
N PHE A 32 -13.83 -12.88 1.22
CA PHE A 32 -13.61 -12.24 -0.06
C PHE A 32 -12.11 -12.12 -0.35
N ARG A 33 -11.70 -12.42 -1.56
CA ARG A 33 -10.38 -12.14 -2.08
C ARG A 33 -10.51 -11.58 -3.49
N SER A 34 -9.84 -10.45 -3.76
CA SER A 34 -9.82 -9.87 -5.11
C SER A 34 -9.09 -10.78 -6.10
N LEU A 35 -9.42 -10.68 -7.39
CA LEU A 35 -8.78 -11.48 -8.44
C LEU A 35 -7.26 -11.31 -8.50
N ASN A 36 -6.78 -10.11 -8.24
CA ASN A 36 -5.34 -9.79 -8.21
C ASN A 36 -4.68 -10.13 -6.88
N GLN A 37 -5.43 -10.65 -5.91
CA GLN A 37 -4.99 -10.95 -4.54
C GLN A 37 -4.47 -9.70 -3.78
N ASP A 38 -4.85 -8.52 -4.23
CA ASP A 38 -4.46 -7.26 -3.60
C ASP A 38 -5.30 -6.94 -2.36
N ILE A 39 -6.46 -7.57 -2.21
CA ILE A 39 -7.39 -7.36 -1.09
C ILE A 39 -7.93 -8.71 -0.65
N GLU A 40 -7.91 -8.96 0.64
CA GLU A 40 -8.63 -10.06 1.26
C GLU A 40 -9.30 -9.60 2.55
N SER A 41 -10.52 -10.06 2.79
CA SER A 41 -11.30 -9.67 3.97
C SER A 41 -12.41 -10.65 4.26
N PHE A 42 -12.81 -10.71 5.53
CA PHE A 42 -14.14 -11.17 5.89
C PHE A 42 -15.10 -10.00 5.85
N VAL A 43 -16.19 -10.15 5.11
CA VAL A 43 -17.16 -9.08 4.90
C VAL A 43 -18.57 -9.49 5.32
N ASP A 44 -19.31 -8.51 5.80
CA ASP A 44 -20.77 -8.57 5.86
C ASP A 44 -21.31 -7.73 4.71
N LEU A 45 -22.27 -8.26 3.97
CA LEU A 45 -22.82 -7.54 2.84
C LEU A 45 -24.34 -7.51 2.86
N ASN A 46 -24.90 -6.39 2.40
CA ASN A 46 -26.31 -6.24 2.08
C ASN A 46 -26.40 -5.34 0.84
N VAL A 47 -26.56 -5.95 -0.32
CA VAL A 47 -26.49 -5.28 -1.63
C VAL A 47 -27.74 -5.58 -2.42
N ASP A 48 -28.37 -4.53 -2.92
CA ASP A 48 -29.49 -4.60 -3.84
C ASP A 48 -29.01 -4.39 -5.28
N VAL A 49 -29.57 -5.18 -6.18
CA VAL A 49 -29.37 -5.05 -7.62
C VAL A 49 -30.74 -4.94 -8.25
N PHE A 50 -31.03 -3.79 -8.85
CA PHE A 50 -32.35 -3.55 -9.44
C PHE A 50 -32.24 -2.73 -10.74
N GLY A 51 -33.18 -2.89 -11.61
CA GLY A 51 -33.22 -2.15 -12.86
C GLY A 51 -33.71 -2.98 -14.04
N LYS A 52 -33.55 -2.40 -15.22
CA LYS A 52 -33.86 -2.98 -16.52
C LYS A 52 -32.77 -2.63 -17.55
N ASP A 53 -32.94 -1.51 -18.25
CA ASP A 53 -31.96 -0.97 -19.21
C ASP A 53 -30.77 -0.34 -18.50
N THR A 54 -31.01 0.18 -17.32
CA THR A 54 -30.03 0.64 -16.34
C THR A 54 -30.11 -0.25 -15.12
N ILE A 55 -28.99 -0.79 -14.69
CA ILE A 55 -28.87 -1.60 -13.48
C ILE A 55 -28.24 -0.75 -12.40
N ASP A 56 -28.95 -0.60 -11.29
CA ASP A 56 -28.46 0.04 -10.09
C ASP A 56 -27.99 -1.01 -9.08
N ILE A 57 -26.77 -0.87 -8.61
CA ILE A 57 -26.16 -1.70 -7.58
C ILE A 57 -25.91 -0.79 -6.38
N ALA A 58 -26.63 -1.01 -5.29
CA ALA A 58 -26.54 -0.18 -4.11
C ALA A 58 -26.55 -1.02 -2.83
N GLY A 59 -25.86 -0.53 -1.80
CA GLY A 59 -25.88 -1.22 -0.53
C GLY A 59 -24.66 -0.95 0.34
N THR A 60 -24.42 -1.89 1.28
CA THR A 60 -23.33 -1.79 2.24
C THR A 60 -22.53 -3.09 2.25
N ILE A 61 -21.22 -2.96 2.26
CA ILE A 61 -20.27 -4.06 2.40
C ILE A 61 -19.32 -3.68 3.55
N THR A 62 -19.54 -4.25 4.72
CA THR A 62 -18.69 -3.98 5.89
C THR A 62 -17.45 -4.86 5.86
N ALA A 63 -16.28 -4.27 5.78
CA ALA A 63 -15.01 -4.95 5.91
C ALA A 63 -14.67 -5.15 7.40
N ARG A 64 -14.61 -6.41 7.85
CA ARG A 64 -14.43 -6.74 9.28
C ARG A 64 -12.97 -7.02 9.63
N ASN A 65 -12.38 -7.95 8.95
CA ASN A 65 -11.02 -8.40 9.21
C ASN A 65 -10.38 -8.75 7.87
N GLY A 66 -9.28 -8.09 7.57
CA GLY A 66 -8.65 -8.28 6.28
C GLY A 66 -7.49 -7.32 6.06
N ALA A 67 -6.97 -7.35 4.83
CA ALA A 67 -5.89 -6.46 4.45
C ALA A 67 -5.93 -6.09 2.97
N ILE A 68 -5.36 -4.92 2.70
CA ILE A 68 -5.00 -4.43 1.37
C ILE A 68 -3.50 -4.58 1.22
N TYR A 69 -3.07 -5.32 0.18
CA TYR A 69 -1.66 -5.56 -0.15
C TYR A 69 -1.18 -4.76 -1.36
N LYS A 70 -2.07 -3.93 -1.92
CA LYS A 70 -1.77 -3.14 -3.11
C LYS A 70 -0.71 -2.08 -2.84
N GLU A 71 0.31 -2.03 -3.72
CA GLU A 71 1.31 -0.97 -3.70
C GLU A 71 0.70 0.37 -4.15
N PHE A 72 1.01 1.44 -3.45
CA PHE A 72 0.69 2.79 -3.89
C PHE A 72 1.68 3.21 -4.98
N LYS A 73 1.23 3.18 -6.22
CA LYS A 73 2.00 3.68 -7.35
C LYS A 73 1.45 5.05 -7.73
N ASN A 74 2.32 5.97 -8.10
CA ASN A 74 1.89 7.19 -8.77
C ASN A 74 1.07 6.78 -9.99
N SER A 75 -0.14 7.26 -10.09
CA SER A 75 -1.15 6.80 -11.03
C SER A 75 -0.66 6.91 -12.47
N GLU A 76 -0.33 5.79 -13.08
CA GLU A 76 -0.58 5.69 -14.51
C GLU A 76 -2.09 5.77 -14.69
N SER A 77 -2.56 6.78 -15.40
CA SER A 77 -3.96 6.99 -15.74
C SER A 77 -4.53 5.65 -16.23
N ILE A 78 -5.45 5.07 -15.44
CA ILE A 78 -6.24 3.93 -15.90
C ILE A 78 -7.02 4.46 -17.11
N ARG A 79 -6.53 4.16 -18.30
CA ARG A 79 -7.28 4.39 -19.51
C ARG A 79 -8.53 3.53 -19.37
N SER A 80 -9.65 4.18 -19.14
CA SER A 80 -10.95 3.52 -19.24
C SER A 80 -11.02 2.92 -20.64
N SER A 81 -11.00 1.61 -20.72
CA SER A 81 -11.35 0.91 -21.95
C SER A 81 -12.80 1.31 -22.26
N ASN A 82 -13.00 1.98 -23.36
CA ASN A 82 -14.33 2.19 -23.92
C ASN A 82 -14.89 0.81 -24.33
N SER A 83 -15.34 0.03 -23.36
CA SER A 83 -16.20 -1.10 -23.61
C SER A 83 -17.56 -0.49 -23.97
N SER A 84 -18.04 -0.79 -25.15
CA SER A 84 -19.42 -0.53 -25.55
C SER A 84 -20.31 -1.50 -24.77
N ASP A 85 -20.39 -1.30 -23.45
CA ASP A 85 -21.27 -2.10 -22.60
C ASP A 85 -22.70 -1.79 -22.98
N ARG A 86 -23.41 -2.81 -23.45
CA ARG A 86 -24.83 -2.74 -23.79
C ARG A 86 -25.73 -2.48 -22.58
N VAL A 87 -25.16 -2.63 -21.38
CA VAL A 87 -25.88 -2.47 -20.10
C VAL A 87 -25.26 -1.33 -19.31
N ILE A 88 -26.09 -0.34 -19.04
CA ILE A 88 -25.74 0.79 -18.17
C ILE A 88 -25.77 0.32 -16.72
N THR A 89 -24.70 0.53 -15.98
CA THR A 89 -24.64 0.16 -14.57
C THR A 89 -24.23 1.35 -13.72
N ASN A 90 -25.03 1.64 -12.70
CA ASN A 90 -24.73 2.60 -11.65
C ASN A 90 -24.31 1.86 -10.38
N TYR A 91 -23.42 2.44 -9.63
CA TYR A 91 -22.94 1.92 -8.36
C TYR A 91 -23.11 2.96 -7.25
N ASN A 92 -23.54 2.51 -6.08
CA ASN A 92 -23.60 3.31 -4.86
C ASN A 92 -23.41 2.38 -3.65
N ILE A 93 -22.15 2.14 -3.30
CA ILE A 93 -21.77 1.18 -2.27
C ILE A 93 -21.06 1.91 -1.13
N ARG A 94 -21.50 1.63 0.10
CA ARG A 94 -20.83 2.07 1.33
C ARG A 94 -19.97 0.94 1.86
N PHE A 95 -18.77 1.26 2.26
CA PHE A 95 -17.78 0.36 2.83
C PHE A 95 -17.39 0.83 4.24
N PRO A 96 -18.16 0.49 5.28
CA PRO A 96 -17.68 0.61 6.65
C PRO A 96 -16.48 -0.32 6.85
N ILE A 97 -15.41 0.19 7.46
CA ILE A 97 -14.17 -0.51 7.71
C ILE A 97 -13.98 -0.59 9.22
N GLU A 98 -13.97 -1.81 9.77
CA GLU A 98 -13.74 -2.03 11.18
C GLU A 98 -12.24 -1.96 11.50
N ASP A 99 -11.89 -1.63 12.74
CA ASP A 99 -10.52 -1.39 13.24
C ASP A 99 -9.59 -2.61 13.23
N SER A 100 -10.05 -3.77 12.82
CA SER A 100 -9.24 -4.95 12.54
C SER A 100 -8.77 -5.07 11.08
N PHE A 101 -9.00 -4.06 10.27
CA PHE A 101 -8.60 -4.02 8.88
C PHE A 101 -7.24 -3.33 8.72
N SER A 102 -6.41 -3.81 7.78
CA SER A 102 -5.04 -3.30 7.61
C SER A 102 -4.71 -2.93 6.18
N ILE A 103 -3.79 -2.01 6.02
CA ILE A 103 -3.04 -1.81 4.77
C ILE A 103 -1.65 -2.37 5.01
N ARG A 104 -1.20 -3.30 4.15
CA ARG A 104 0.10 -3.99 4.25
C ARG A 104 0.77 -4.08 2.90
N ASN A 105 1.63 -3.15 2.62
CA ASN A 105 2.40 -3.16 1.39
C ASN A 105 3.87 -2.78 1.66
N SER A 106 4.63 -2.49 0.63
CA SER A 106 6.03 -2.14 0.79
C SER A 106 6.27 -0.75 1.39
N GLN A 107 5.24 0.06 1.49
CA GLN A 107 5.34 1.46 1.91
C GLN A 107 4.76 1.67 3.31
N ILE A 108 3.81 0.83 3.72
CA ILE A 108 3.05 1.01 4.96
C ILE A 108 2.54 -0.33 5.50
N ASP A 109 2.58 -0.51 6.81
CA ASP A 109 1.82 -1.52 7.55
C ASP A 109 1.00 -0.80 8.62
N ALA A 110 -0.31 -0.67 8.42
CA ALA A 110 -1.15 0.08 9.33
C ALA A 110 -2.54 -0.52 9.50
N ARG A 111 -3.09 -0.41 10.70
CA ARG A 111 -4.50 -0.68 10.99
C ARG A 111 -5.32 0.57 10.70
N ILE A 112 -6.44 0.37 10.04
CA ILE A 112 -7.34 1.44 9.66
C ILE A 112 -8.76 1.15 10.08
N SER A 113 -9.56 2.20 10.23
CA SER A 113 -11.01 2.16 10.38
C SER A 113 -11.67 3.32 9.66
N GLY A 114 -12.98 3.32 9.57
CA GLY A 114 -13.74 4.42 8.99
C GLY A 114 -14.82 3.97 8.02
N GLU A 115 -15.13 4.81 7.07
CA GLU A 115 -16.11 4.51 6.03
C GLU A 115 -15.68 5.10 4.68
N LEU A 116 -15.78 4.29 3.63
CA LEU A 116 -15.56 4.70 2.25
C LEU A 116 -16.85 4.52 1.45
N GLY A 117 -17.36 5.59 0.86
CA GLY A 117 -18.42 5.56 -0.14
C GLY A 117 -17.83 5.50 -1.54
N ILE A 118 -18.28 4.56 -2.37
CA ILE A 118 -17.87 4.45 -3.77
C ILE A 118 -19.13 4.55 -4.62
N SER A 119 -19.16 5.52 -5.53
CA SER A 119 -20.27 5.69 -6.44
C SER A 119 -19.79 5.94 -7.87
N LYS A 120 -20.63 5.55 -8.82
CA LYS A 120 -20.44 5.82 -10.25
C LYS A 120 -21.81 5.85 -10.93
N LEU A 121 -22.13 6.92 -11.60
CA LEU A 121 -23.21 6.98 -12.55
C LEU A 121 -22.66 6.69 -13.96
N TYR A 122 -23.45 6.12 -14.80
CA TYR A 122 -23.15 5.50 -16.11
C TYR A 122 -21.85 5.97 -16.81
N GLN A 123 -21.75 7.22 -17.23
CA GLN A 123 -20.58 7.75 -17.95
C GLN A 123 -19.64 8.57 -17.08
N ASP A 124 -20.01 8.76 -15.82
CA ASP A 124 -19.21 9.54 -14.90
C ASP A 124 -17.97 8.78 -14.47
N GLU A 125 -17.03 9.50 -13.91
CA GLU A 125 -15.88 8.92 -13.24
C GLU A 125 -16.28 8.29 -11.90
N TRP A 126 -15.43 7.45 -11.35
CA TRP A 126 -15.60 6.90 -10.02
C TRP A 126 -15.44 8.00 -8.99
N ASN A 127 -16.43 8.14 -8.10
CA ASN A 127 -16.39 9.05 -6.97
C ASN A 127 -16.16 8.28 -5.68
N TYR A 128 -15.27 8.83 -4.85
CA TYR A 128 -14.92 8.28 -3.54
C TYR A 128 -15.20 9.34 -2.49
N SER A 129 -15.93 8.97 -1.44
CA SER A 129 -16.30 9.87 -0.35
C SER A 129 -16.13 9.18 1.00
N GLY A 130 -15.87 9.95 2.05
CA GLY A 130 -15.75 9.44 3.40
C GLY A 130 -14.39 9.67 4.01
N GLU A 131 -14.15 9.03 5.13
CA GLU A 131 -12.94 9.20 5.93
C GLU A 131 -12.40 7.86 6.41
N ILE A 132 -11.10 7.69 6.30
CA ILE A 132 -10.36 6.56 6.84
C ILE A 132 -9.37 7.08 7.87
N GLU A 133 -9.43 6.54 9.07
CA GLU A 133 -8.51 6.81 10.17
C GLU A 133 -7.41 5.75 10.22
N PHE A 134 -6.18 6.18 10.35
CA PHE A 134 -5.03 5.35 10.67
C PHE A 134 -4.89 5.28 12.19
N ILE A 135 -5.20 4.11 12.75
CA ILE A 135 -5.24 3.90 14.21
C ILE A 135 -3.85 3.70 14.78
N GLN A 136 -3.05 2.90 14.06
CA GLN A 136 -1.69 2.54 14.43
C GLN A 136 -0.99 1.91 13.23
N GLY A 137 0.30 2.17 13.07
CA GLY A 137 1.05 1.52 12.00
C GLY A 137 2.46 2.07 11.87
N GLU A 138 3.06 1.71 10.74
CA GLU A 138 4.43 2.03 10.38
C GLU A 138 4.47 2.50 8.93
N ILE A 139 5.31 3.49 8.64
CA ILE A 139 5.67 3.90 7.28
C ILE A 139 7.11 3.48 7.04
N TYR A 140 7.36 2.80 5.94
CA TYR A 140 8.69 2.41 5.52
C TYR A 140 9.29 3.49 4.63
N TYR A 141 10.16 4.30 5.21
CA TYR A 141 10.84 5.36 4.50
C TYR A 141 11.96 4.81 3.62
N TYR A 142 12.33 5.57 2.61
CA TYR A 142 13.12 5.26 1.43
C TYR A 142 14.45 4.52 1.68
N LEU A 143 15.07 4.67 2.85
CA LEU A 143 16.45 4.25 3.14
C LEU A 143 16.59 3.20 4.25
N GLY A 144 15.49 2.63 4.70
CA GLY A 144 15.52 1.60 5.72
C GLY A 144 14.97 2.00 7.06
N ASP A 145 14.80 3.30 7.29
CA ASP A 145 14.19 3.77 8.51
C ASP A 145 12.69 3.48 8.49
N VAL A 146 12.20 3.05 9.62
CA VAL A 146 10.79 2.80 9.86
C VAL A 146 10.28 3.94 10.72
N PHE A 147 9.26 4.63 10.25
CA PHE A 147 8.50 5.55 11.08
C PHE A 147 7.36 4.78 11.72
N GLU A 148 7.42 4.70 13.02
CA GLU A 148 6.43 4.05 13.88
C GLU A 148 5.32 5.03 14.29
N ASP A 149 4.34 4.55 15.05
CA ASP A 149 3.23 5.33 15.59
C ASP A 149 2.44 6.14 14.55
N LEU A 150 2.33 5.59 13.33
CA LEU A 150 1.53 6.20 12.28
C LEU A 150 0.08 6.39 12.74
N LYS A 151 -0.39 7.63 12.67
CA LYS A 151 -1.75 8.07 12.99
C LYS A 151 -2.17 9.16 12.04
N GLY A 152 -3.48 9.36 11.94
CA GLY A 152 -4.06 10.45 11.18
C GLY A 152 -5.22 10.00 10.32
N THR A 153 -5.55 10.82 9.33
CA THR A 153 -6.75 10.62 8.52
C THR A 153 -6.47 10.74 7.02
N MET A 154 -7.33 10.08 6.26
CA MET A 154 -7.42 10.17 4.81
C MET A 154 -8.86 10.48 4.44
N ILE A 155 -9.11 11.67 3.89
CA ILE A 155 -10.45 12.19 3.60
C ILE A 155 -10.69 12.20 2.09
N PHE A 156 -11.80 11.60 1.68
CA PHE A 156 -12.25 11.56 0.29
C PHE A 156 -13.41 12.54 0.11
N ASP A 157 -13.27 13.48 -0.80
CA ASP A 157 -14.20 14.60 -1.03
C ASP A 157 -15.29 14.34 -2.08
N GLY A 158 -15.33 13.15 -2.66
CA GLY A 158 -16.28 12.79 -3.72
C GLY A 158 -15.76 13.04 -5.14
N GLN A 159 -14.47 13.35 -5.31
CA GLN A 159 -13.89 13.69 -6.62
C GLN A 159 -12.75 12.73 -7.00
N GLY A 160 -13.09 11.58 -7.60
CA GLY A 160 -12.07 10.62 -8.02
C GLY A 160 -11.27 10.04 -6.85
N PHE A 161 -10.17 9.36 -7.14
CA PHE A 161 -9.29 8.78 -6.12
C PHE A 161 -8.09 9.69 -5.86
N ASN A 162 -8.30 10.74 -5.10
CA ASN A 162 -7.26 11.66 -4.65
C ASN A 162 -7.57 12.21 -3.25
N PRO A 163 -7.56 11.34 -2.22
CA PRO A 163 -7.89 11.78 -0.87
C PRO A 163 -6.89 12.81 -0.34
N PHE A 164 -7.38 13.63 0.58
CA PHE A 164 -6.56 14.50 1.37
C PHE A 164 -5.97 13.73 2.55
N LEU A 165 -4.66 13.83 2.73
CA LEU A 165 -3.91 13.17 3.78
C LEU A 165 -3.61 14.16 4.91
N ASP A 166 -3.72 13.70 6.14
CA ASP A 166 -3.20 14.34 7.35
C ASP A 166 -2.66 13.23 8.26
N LEU A 167 -1.40 12.89 8.06
CA LEU A 167 -0.76 11.75 8.70
C LEU A 167 0.49 12.19 9.44
N THR A 168 0.74 11.57 10.59
CA THR A 168 1.97 11.73 11.37
C THR A 168 2.53 10.38 11.77
N ALA A 169 3.85 10.28 11.78
CA ALA A 169 4.58 9.12 12.29
C ALA A 169 5.91 9.58 12.90
N SER A 170 6.55 8.78 13.75
CA SER A 170 7.83 9.16 14.35
C SER A 170 8.86 8.04 14.28
N THR A 171 10.13 8.42 14.33
CA THR A 171 11.24 7.47 14.46
C THR A 171 12.31 8.04 15.40
N GLN A 172 13.04 7.15 16.07
CA GLN A 172 14.13 7.53 16.95
C GLN A 172 15.48 7.30 16.27
N ILE A 173 16.24 8.37 16.07
CA ILE A 173 17.60 8.28 15.52
C ILE A 173 18.60 8.81 16.55
N GLY A 174 19.35 7.91 17.17
CA GLY A 174 20.21 8.26 18.30
C GLY A 174 19.39 8.80 19.48
N GLU A 175 19.65 10.06 19.87
CA GLU A 175 18.92 10.74 20.95
C GLU A 175 17.80 11.67 20.44
N ALA A 176 17.60 11.74 19.12
CA ALA A 176 16.61 12.62 18.51
C ALA A 176 15.35 11.85 18.07
N GLU A 177 14.20 12.34 18.48
CA GLU A 177 12.93 11.93 17.89
C GLU A 177 12.66 12.75 16.63
N ILE A 178 12.46 12.05 15.52
CA ILE A 178 12.12 12.65 14.23
C ILE A 178 10.65 12.39 13.95
N ILE A 179 9.89 13.43 13.72
CA ILE A 179 8.48 13.38 13.39
C ILE A 179 8.33 13.63 11.89
N LEU A 180 7.66 12.72 11.22
CA LEU A 180 7.25 12.83 9.84
C LEU A 180 5.79 13.27 9.78
N GLY A 181 5.50 14.37 9.12
CA GLY A 181 4.16 14.80 8.72
C GLY A 181 3.96 14.59 7.22
N VAL A 182 2.82 14.01 6.82
CA VAL A 182 2.41 13.87 5.41
C VAL A 182 1.06 14.56 5.25
N PHE A 183 1.03 15.66 4.53
CA PHE A 183 -0.13 16.52 4.46
C PHE A 183 -0.49 16.87 3.01
N GLY A 184 -1.80 16.96 2.70
CA GLY A 184 -2.28 17.39 1.39
C GLY A 184 -2.82 16.28 0.51
N PRO A 185 -3.05 16.55 -0.78
CA PRO A 185 -3.65 15.58 -1.70
C PRO A 185 -2.71 14.41 -1.99
N PHE A 186 -3.24 13.19 -2.02
CA PHE A 186 -2.50 11.94 -2.17
C PHE A 186 -1.57 11.91 -3.40
N ASN A 187 -1.96 12.54 -4.50
CA ASN A 187 -1.15 12.60 -5.73
C ASN A 187 0.04 13.58 -5.64
N ASN A 188 0.04 14.49 -4.67
CA ASN A 188 1.11 15.46 -4.44
C ASN A 188 1.15 15.90 -2.96
N PRO A 189 1.47 14.99 -2.02
CA PRO A 189 1.53 15.33 -0.61
C PRO A 189 2.76 16.17 -0.27
N GLU A 190 2.60 17.05 0.70
CA GLU A 190 3.70 17.74 1.36
C GLU A 190 4.29 16.84 2.46
N TRP A 191 5.60 16.73 2.47
CA TRP A 191 6.36 16.01 3.49
C TRP A 191 7.04 17.02 4.40
N ARG A 192 6.86 16.87 5.71
CA ARG A 192 7.46 17.73 6.72
C ARG A 192 8.21 16.87 7.72
N PHE A 193 9.42 17.31 8.05
CA PHE A 193 10.23 16.64 9.04
C PHE A 193 10.52 17.61 10.19
N GLU A 194 10.25 17.17 11.40
CA GLU A 194 10.51 17.92 12.63
C GLU A 194 11.35 17.07 13.58
N SER A 195 12.09 17.72 14.48
CA SER A 195 12.90 17.05 15.51
C SER A 195 12.69 17.69 16.86
N ASP A 196 12.63 16.88 17.91
CA ASP A 196 12.62 17.33 19.32
C ASP A 196 13.91 18.09 19.71
N LYS A 197 15.01 17.89 18.98
CA LYS A 197 16.30 18.61 19.17
C LYS A 197 16.40 19.89 18.36
N GLY A 198 15.39 20.24 17.56
CA GLY A 198 15.41 21.45 16.73
C GLY A 198 16.37 21.38 15.55
N TYR A 199 16.64 20.18 15.03
CA TYR A 199 17.43 20.01 13.82
C TYR A 199 16.73 20.65 12.62
N SER A 200 17.48 21.20 11.68
CA SER A 200 16.94 21.66 10.42
C SER A 200 16.45 20.46 9.58
N GLU A 201 15.53 20.70 8.66
CA GLU A 201 15.05 19.66 7.74
C GLU A 201 16.21 19.01 6.95
N SER A 202 17.20 19.81 6.56
CA SER A 202 18.42 19.31 5.90
C SER A 202 19.21 18.36 6.79
N ASP A 203 19.36 18.66 8.08
CA ASP A 203 20.06 17.81 9.03
C ASP A 203 19.28 16.50 9.27
N ILE A 204 17.95 16.60 9.38
CA ILE A 204 17.07 15.44 9.54
C ILE A 204 17.17 14.51 8.33
N LEU A 205 17.09 15.05 7.10
CA LEU A 205 17.24 14.27 5.88
C LEU A 205 18.61 13.60 5.79
N GLN A 206 19.66 14.26 6.28
CA GLN A 206 20.97 13.64 6.39
C GLN A 206 20.98 12.51 7.41
N LEU A 207 20.39 12.69 8.58
CA LEU A 207 20.28 11.63 9.60
C LEU A 207 19.53 10.41 9.08
N LEU A 208 18.38 10.62 8.42
CA LEU A 208 17.58 9.58 7.80
C LEU A 208 18.33 8.87 6.66
N THR A 209 19.11 9.62 5.88
CA THR A 209 19.85 9.10 4.73
C THR A 209 21.01 8.21 5.16
N PHE A 210 21.70 8.56 6.22
CA PHE A 210 22.94 7.89 6.59
C PHE A 210 22.81 6.91 7.74
N ASN A 211 21.65 6.90 8.44
CA ASN A 211 21.45 6.12 9.68
C ASN A 211 22.76 6.04 10.51
N THR A 212 23.61 7.06 10.31
CA THR A 212 24.86 7.19 10.99
C THR A 212 24.60 8.09 12.17
N ARG A 213 24.82 7.57 13.36
CA ARG A 213 25.25 8.40 14.45
C ARG A 213 26.18 9.43 13.84
N VAL A 214 25.73 10.67 13.71
CA VAL A 214 26.64 11.78 13.46
C VAL A 214 27.57 11.77 14.66
N ALA A 215 28.64 11.00 14.52
CA ALA A 215 29.77 11.13 15.40
C ALA A 215 30.22 12.58 15.26
N GLU A 216 30.60 13.17 16.34
CA GLU A 216 30.98 14.57 16.63
C GLU A 216 32.03 15.20 15.67
N GLU A 217 32.26 14.64 14.49
CA GLU A 217 33.24 15.10 13.50
C GLU A 217 32.53 15.67 12.27
N GLY A 218 32.84 16.94 12.05
CA GLY A 218 32.23 17.81 11.06
C GLY A 218 32.12 17.22 9.63
N PHE A 219 31.01 17.49 9.01
CA PHE A 219 30.66 17.15 7.65
C PHE A 219 31.58 17.81 6.62
N SER A 220 32.24 17.04 5.76
CA SER A 220 32.94 17.58 4.59
C SER A 220 32.06 17.38 3.33
N THR A 221 31.93 18.42 2.54
CA THR A 221 31.16 18.45 1.29
C THR A 221 31.77 17.59 0.14
N GLU A 222 32.98 17.08 0.33
CA GLU A 222 33.69 16.26 -0.68
C GLU A 222 33.15 14.82 -0.81
N GLY A 223 32.33 14.35 0.13
CA GLY A 223 31.76 13.01 0.14
C GLY A 223 30.43 12.84 -0.59
N LEU A 224 29.80 13.89 -1.09
CA LEU A 224 28.45 13.84 -1.67
C LEU A 224 28.29 12.85 -2.85
N GLY A 225 29.30 12.67 -3.69
CA GLY A 225 29.24 11.72 -4.80
C GLY A 225 29.20 10.25 -4.38
N THR A 226 30.05 9.88 -3.45
CA THR A 226 30.14 8.52 -2.91
C THR A 226 28.91 8.19 -2.04
N GLN A 227 28.41 9.16 -1.31
CA GLN A 227 27.22 9.03 -0.47
C GLN A 227 25.95 8.85 -1.28
N ALA A 228 25.78 9.59 -2.40
CA ALA A 228 24.66 9.39 -3.31
C ALA A 228 24.64 7.98 -3.92
N GLN A 229 25.80 7.40 -4.21
CA GLN A 229 25.93 6.01 -4.67
C GLN A 229 25.52 5.01 -3.58
N THR A 230 25.93 5.24 -2.34
CA THR A 230 25.55 4.39 -1.20
C THR A 230 24.03 4.40 -0.97
N ILE A 231 23.41 5.58 -1.05
CA ILE A 231 21.97 5.74 -0.94
C ILE A 231 21.22 5.01 -2.05
N LEU A 232 21.68 5.18 -3.29
CA LEU A 232 21.09 4.50 -4.44
C LEU A 232 21.25 2.98 -4.34
N GLY A 233 22.41 2.52 -3.85
CA GLY A 233 22.69 1.13 -3.59
C GLY A 233 21.74 0.52 -2.56
N ALA A 234 21.60 1.14 -1.41
CA ALA A 234 20.68 0.70 -0.35
C ALA A 234 19.22 0.67 -0.82
N TYR A 235 18.81 1.64 -1.63
CA TYR A 235 17.49 1.64 -2.26
C TYR A 235 17.29 0.45 -3.21
N LEU A 236 18.28 0.18 -4.07
CA LEU A 236 18.23 -0.96 -5.00
C LEU A 236 18.24 -2.29 -4.27
N GLU A 237 19.06 -2.44 -3.24
CA GLU A 237 19.09 -3.63 -2.38
C GLU A 237 17.69 -3.93 -1.84
N ARG A 238 17.03 -2.93 -1.29
CA ARG A 238 15.69 -3.07 -0.74
C ARG A 238 14.62 -3.37 -1.80
N GLN A 239 14.70 -2.74 -2.98
CA GLN A 239 13.80 -3.04 -4.10
C GLN A 239 14.00 -4.46 -4.63
N LEU A 240 15.25 -4.92 -4.71
CA LEU A 240 15.58 -6.28 -5.12
C LEU A 240 15.11 -7.30 -4.09
N GLU A 241 15.30 -7.07 -2.79
CA GLU A 241 14.77 -7.91 -1.71
C GLU A 241 13.25 -8.06 -1.80
N LYS A 242 12.53 -6.95 -1.93
CA LYS A 242 11.08 -6.94 -2.08
C LYS A 242 10.60 -7.69 -3.32
N ASN A 243 11.23 -7.41 -4.47
CA ASN A 243 10.88 -8.07 -5.73
C ASN A 243 11.20 -9.57 -5.69
N PHE A 244 12.30 -9.97 -5.07
CA PHE A 244 12.67 -11.36 -4.89
C PHE A 244 11.64 -12.09 -4.01
N ILE A 245 11.27 -11.50 -2.88
CA ILE A 245 10.26 -12.05 -1.96
C ILE A 245 8.90 -12.14 -2.66
N LYS A 246 8.51 -11.10 -3.42
CA LYS A 246 7.22 -11.02 -4.11
C LYS A 246 7.14 -11.99 -5.30
N SER A 247 8.18 -12.06 -6.11
CA SER A 247 8.21 -12.90 -7.32
C SER A 247 8.30 -14.39 -7.03
N THR A 248 8.93 -14.77 -5.92
CA THR A 248 9.10 -16.18 -5.54
C THR A 248 7.91 -16.71 -4.75
N GLY A 249 7.05 -15.86 -4.18
CA GLY A 249 5.94 -16.28 -3.31
C GLY A 249 6.38 -17.05 -2.05
N LEU A 250 7.69 -17.09 -1.79
CA LEU A 250 8.29 -17.97 -0.79
C LEU A 250 8.04 -17.53 0.65
N LYS A 251 7.77 -16.25 0.87
CA LYS A 251 7.39 -15.76 2.21
C LYS A 251 5.97 -16.17 2.58
N SER A 252 5.05 -16.19 1.61
CA SER A 252 3.67 -16.66 1.82
C SER A 252 3.58 -18.18 2.04
N SER A 253 4.56 -18.93 1.56
CA SER A 253 4.67 -20.39 1.79
C SER A 253 5.37 -20.75 3.12
N GLY A 254 5.88 -19.75 3.87
CA GLY A 254 6.62 -19.98 5.12
C GLY A 254 8.01 -20.62 4.94
N ILE A 255 8.50 -20.72 3.70
CA ILE A 255 9.77 -21.40 3.39
C ILE A 255 10.96 -20.48 3.64
N ILE A 256 10.86 -19.17 3.36
CA ILE A 256 11.90 -18.18 3.61
C ILE A 256 11.51 -17.29 4.77
N GLN A 257 12.39 -17.18 5.76
CA GLN A 257 12.21 -16.31 6.92
C GLN A 257 12.73 -14.89 6.66
N ASP A 258 13.87 -14.80 5.97
CA ASP A 258 14.57 -13.55 5.73
C ASP A 258 15.39 -13.60 4.44
N VAL A 259 15.53 -12.44 3.76
CA VAL A 259 16.39 -12.26 2.59
C VAL A 259 17.18 -10.98 2.78
N GLN A 260 18.47 -11.04 2.63
CA GLN A 260 19.37 -9.89 2.63
C GLN A 260 20.12 -9.81 1.31
N ILE A 261 20.09 -8.63 0.70
CA ILE A 261 20.84 -8.33 -0.51
C ILE A 261 21.86 -7.25 -0.16
N SER A 262 23.10 -7.41 -0.57
CA SER A 262 24.19 -6.47 -0.31
C SER A 262 25.01 -6.24 -1.58
N GLY A 263 25.56 -5.04 -1.75
CA GLY A 263 26.38 -4.67 -2.89
C GLY A 263 25.57 -4.39 -4.17
N ALA A 264 24.33 -3.94 -4.06
CA ALA A 264 23.53 -3.57 -5.22
C ALA A 264 24.02 -2.30 -5.92
N SER A 265 24.73 -1.42 -5.21
CA SER A 265 25.43 -0.27 -5.78
C SER A 265 26.51 -0.68 -6.80
N GLU A 266 27.16 -1.80 -6.56
CA GLU A 266 28.22 -2.35 -7.42
C GLU A 266 27.65 -2.90 -8.74
N LEU A 267 26.35 -3.19 -8.80
CA LEU A 267 25.66 -3.53 -10.07
C LEU A 267 25.56 -2.32 -11.02
N ILE A 268 25.58 -1.11 -10.47
CA ILE A 268 25.46 0.14 -11.27
C ILE A 268 26.81 0.62 -11.75
N ASN A 269 27.81 0.56 -10.88
CA ASN A 269 29.17 1.01 -11.16
C ASN A 269 30.20 0.08 -10.50
N PRO A 270 30.41 -1.12 -11.05
CA PRO A 270 31.27 -2.13 -10.46
C PRO A 270 32.75 -1.70 -10.53
N ASN A 271 33.43 -1.76 -9.39
CA ASN A 271 34.89 -1.69 -9.31
C ASN A 271 35.49 -3.10 -9.21
N GLN A 272 36.77 -3.19 -9.51
CA GLN A 272 37.46 -4.46 -9.40
C GLN A 272 37.53 -4.90 -7.93
N GLY A 273 36.98 -6.07 -7.64
CA GLY A 273 36.96 -6.64 -6.29
C GLY A 273 35.67 -6.39 -5.51
N ASP A 274 34.75 -5.58 -6.06
CA ASP A 274 33.43 -5.41 -5.46
C ASP A 274 32.63 -6.71 -5.51
N GLU A 275 31.76 -6.91 -4.54
CA GLU A 275 31.00 -8.14 -4.36
C GLU A 275 29.50 -7.85 -4.20
N PHE A 276 28.70 -8.48 -5.04
CA PHE A 276 27.25 -8.53 -4.87
C PHE A 276 26.85 -9.84 -4.20
N SER A 277 26.00 -9.82 -3.20
CA SER A 277 25.54 -11.03 -2.52
C SER A 277 24.05 -11.03 -2.24
N ILE A 278 23.46 -12.23 -2.28
CA ILE A 278 22.09 -12.51 -1.83
C ILE A 278 22.18 -13.61 -0.78
N ASN A 279 21.66 -13.35 0.41
CA ASN A 279 21.57 -14.31 1.50
C ASN A 279 20.11 -14.54 1.85
N ALA A 280 19.61 -15.76 1.69
CA ALA A 280 18.26 -16.15 2.04
C ALA A 280 18.27 -17.13 3.21
N ARG A 281 17.58 -16.81 4.31
CA ARG A 281 17.41 -17.69 5.45
C ARG A 281 16.11 -18.49 5.29
N LEU A 282 16.25 -19.80 5.15
CA LEU A 282 15.12 -20.72 4.98
C LEU A 282 14.52 -21.12 6.33
N ASN A 283 15.35 -21.36 7.32
CA ASN A 283 14.98 -21.63 8.72
C ASN A 283 16.17 -21.41 9.66
N GLN A 284 16.04 -21.77 10.93
CA GLN A 284 17.12 -21.57 11.92
C GLN A 284 18.42 -22.31 11.58
N ASN A 285 18.36 -23.36 10.76
CA ASN A 285 19.50 -24.23 10.47
C ASN A 285 19.97 -24.15 9.01
N PHE A 286 19.21 -23.53 8.11
CA PHE A 286 19.52 -23.48 6.69
C PHE A 286 19.47 -22.07 6.15
N SER A 287 20.54 -21.67 5.47
CA SER A 287 20.63 -20.46 4.68
C SER A 287 21.22 -20.77 3.30
N LEU A 288 20.77 -20.02 2.30
CA LEU A 288 21.29 -20.04 0.94
C LEU A 288 22.03 -18.73 0.69
N SER A 289 23.27 -18.79 0.22
CA SER A 289 24.05 -17.60 -0.13
C SER A 289 24.50 -17.71 -1.59
N TYR A 290 24.27 -16.62 -2.33
CA TYR A 290 24.82 -16.41 -3.65
C TYR A 290 25.73 -15.19 -3.61
N LYS A 291 26.96 -15.33 -4.16
CA LYS A 291 27.94 -14.25 -4.23
C LYS A 291 28.48 -14.14 -5.64
N ARG A 292 28.64 -12.90 -6.11
CA ARG A 292 29.25 -12.57 -7.40
C ARG A 292 30.27 -11.46 -7.21
N SER A 293 31.54 -11.75 -7.50
CA SER A 293 32.58 -10.74 -7.53
C SER A 293 32.71 -10.18 -8.95
N PHE A 294 32.96 -8.88 -9.06
CA PHE A 294 33.21 -8.20 -10.33
C PHE A 294 34.72 -8.19 -10.61
N SER A 295 35.13 -8.77 -11.74
CA SER A 295 36.48 -8.64 -12.30
C SER A 295 36.36 -7.80 -13.57
N LEU A 296 37.13 -6.72 -13.66
CA LEU A 296 37.32 -6.03 -14.93
C LEU A 296 38.22 -6.90 -15.80
N GLU A 297 37.70 -7.39 -16.95
CA GLU A 297 38.52 -7.97 -18.01
C GLU A 297 39.20 -6.86 -18.81
#